data_d0083f2aa1abf861229b36b45cece1c5
#
_entry.id   d0083f2aa1abf861229b36b45cece1c5
#
_cell.length_a   1.000
_cell.length_b   1.000
_cell.length_c   1.000
_cell.angle_alpha   90.00
_cell.angle_beta   90.00
_cell.angle_gamma   90.00
#
_symmetry.space_group_name_H-M   'P 1'
#
loop_
_entity.id
_entity.type
_entity.pdbx_description
1 polymer ?
#
loop_
_entity_poly.entity_id
_entity_poly.type
_entity_poly.pdbx_seq_one_letter_code
_entity_poly.pdbx_strand_id
1 'polypeptide(L)'
;MRVRKKKCVALVGILLVGILAGCGEREKVDKGMQLIETLDYAGALAQFAEARAEGENERLITRGEGIAYLGLTEYEQAIECFQASLLGSDGWVQDIDYDVNYYLAAAYTKNEQYEEAKAVYDAILDLKPGEEDAYLLRGNVLLALSRYDEAKEDFDRVIAMDSKNYDRLIEIYQVLENYGYKDAGLEYLDRAVASSDNSKMDNYDKGRIYYYMGDYQKAYIALEDAKEKGGAESYLFLGKAYEATGDYNYASSVYNNYISKDPGNAQMYNQLGLCEMAKKDYSAALAAFQTGKEIENNGMMQTLSFNEIVAYEYLGDYQKAAVLLNNYLKAYPDDEKAKREQIFLSTR
;
A
#
# COMPACT_ATOMS: atom_id res chain seq x y z
N MET A 1 3.48 -29.17 10.04
CA MET A 1 3.37 -27.76 10.49
C MET A 1 3.87 -26.89 9.34
N ARG A 2 2.97 -26.38 8.50
CA ARG A 2 3.30 -25.49 7.37
C ARG A 2 3.06 -24.05 7.84
N VAL A 3 4.13 -23.29 7.97
CA VAL A 3 4.07 -21.85 8.24
C VAL A 3 3.58 -21.16 6.96
N ARG A 4 2.35 -20.65 6.96
CA ARG A 4 1.84 -19.78 5.90
C ARG A 4 2.55 -18.41 6.05
N LYS A 5 3.37 -18.06 5.07
CA LYS A 5 3.90 -16.70 4.95
C LYS A 5 2.75 -15.78 4.53
N LYS A 6 2.32 -14.89 5.42
CA LYS A 6 1.35 -13.83 5.13
C LYS A 6 1.99 -12.82 4.21
N LYS A 7 1.36 -12.56 3.06
CA LYS A 7 1.71 -11.45 2.17
C LYS A 7 0.78 -10.29 2.50
N CYS A 8 1.28 -9.25 3.15
CA CYS A 8 0.59 -7.96 3.18
C CYS A 8 0.72 -7.33 1.80
N VAL A 9 -0.41 -7.01 1.19
CA VAL A 9 -0.46 -6.24 -0.06
C VAL A 9 -0.55 -4.76 0.32
N ALA A 10 0.61 -4.15 0.54
CA ALA A 10 0.74 -2.73 0.24
C ALA A 10 1.03 -2.64 -1.26
N LEU A 11 0.32 -1.80 -1.97
CA LEU A 11 0.45 -1.56 -3.42
C LEU A 11 1.80 -0.88 -3.74
N VAL A 12 2.91 -1.49 -3.37
CA VAL A 12 4.29 -1.40 -3.86
C VAL A 12 5.08 -2.47 -3.08
N GLY A 13 4.93 -3.72 -3.46
CA GLY A 13 5.67 -4.80 -2.82
C GLY A 13 5.73 -6.01 -3.72
N ILE A 14 6.32 -5.87 -4.92
CA ILE A 14 6.61 -7.02 -5.76
C ILE A 14 7.90 -7.66 -5.28
N LEU A 15 7.77 -8.91 -4.91
CA LEU A 15 8.80 -9.81 -4.41
C LEU A 15 10.03 -9.85 -5.32
N LEU A 16 11.19 -9.56 -4.73
CA LEU A 16 12.48 -10.05 -5.20
C LEU A 16 12.63 -11.52 -4.82
N VAL A 17 12.49 -12.42 -5.79
CA VAL A 17 13.05 -13.77 -5.69
C VAL A 17 14.45 -13.71 -6.27
N GLY A 18 15.45 -13.80 -5.40
CA GLY A 18 16.84 -13.81 -5.80
C GLY A 18 17.19 -15.00 -6.69
N ILE A 19 17.81 -14.71 -7.82
CA ILE A 19 18.62 -15.67 -8.57
C ILE A 19 20.07 -15.27 -8.39
N LEU A 20 20.76 -15.96 -7.50
CA LEU A 20 22.22 -15.95 -7.41
C LEU A 20 22.79 -16.90 -8.48
N ALA A 21 23.22 -16.33 -9.61
CA ALA A 21 24.26 -16.96 -10.45
C ALA A 21 24.78 -15.94 -11.47
N GLY A 22 26.01 -15.46 -11.30
CA GLY A 22 26.73 -14.63 -12.26
C GLY A 22 27.45 -13.48 -11.58
N CYS A 23 28.56 -13.76 -10.86
CA CYS A 23 29.41 -12.70 -10.34
C CYS A 23 30.07 -11.96 -11.52
N GLY A 24 29.81 -10.66 -11.67
CA GLY A 24 30.56 -9.74 -12.51
C GLY A 24 29.77 -8.97 -13.58
N GLU A 25 28.62 -9.47 -14.04
CA GLU A 25 27.90 -8.87 -15.18
C GLU A 25 26.68 -8.01 -14.82
N ARG A 26 26.41 -7.78 -13.54
CA ARG A 26 25.19 -7.07 -13.07
C ARG A 26 25.39 -6.19 -11.83
N GLU A 27 26.62 -5.87 -11.46
CA GLU A 27 26.91 -5.21 -10.17
C GLU A 27 26.20 -3.86 -10.03
N LYS A 28 26.16 -3.07 -11.11
CA LYS A 28 25.57 -1.73 -11.09
C LYS A 28 24.03 -1.80 -11.15
N VAL A 29 23.48 -2.71 -11.95
CA VAL A 29 22.03 -2.96 -11.99
C VAL A 29 21.53 -3.39 -10.62
N ASP A 30 22.18 -4.36 -9.97
CA ASP A 30 21.79 -4.83 -8.65
C ASP A 30 21.87 -3.72 -7.59
N LYS A 31 22.90 -2.87 -7.67
CA LYS A 31 23.03 -1.71 -6.80
C LYS A 31 21.95 -0.66 -7.04
N GLY A 32 21.60 -0.39 -8.30
CA GLY A 32 20.48 0.47 -8.65
C GLY A 32 19.15 -0.06 -8.08
N MET A 33 18.92 -1.38 -8.20
CA MET A 33 17.73 -2.02 -7.61
C MET A 33 17.69 -1.93 -6.08
N GLN A 34 18.83 -2.06 -5.40
CA GLN A 34 18.91 -1.84 -3.93
C GLN A 34 18.56 -0.40 -3.54
N LEU A 35 18.98 0.58 -4.34
CA LEU A 35 18.63 1.99 -4.10
C LEU A 35 17.11 2.23 -4.29
N ILE A 36 16.48 1.54 -5.24
CA ILE A 36 15.01 1.56 -5.39
C ILE A 36 14.33 1.01 -4.13
N GLU A 37 14.84 -0.06 -3.51
CA GLU A 37 14.30 -0.61 -2.27
C GLU A 37 14.34 0.39 -1.10
N THR A 38 15.33 1.28 -1.10
CA THR A 38 15.47 2.36 -0.11
C THR A 38 14.85 3.68 -0.56
N LEU A 39 14.10 3.67 -1.67
CA LEU A 39 13.42 4.83 -2.27
C LEU A 39 14.38 5.93 -2.76
N ASP A 40 15.66 5.63 -2.94
CA ASP A 40 16.64 6.54 -3.57
C ASP A 40 16.60 6.36 -5.09
N TYR A 41 15.54 6.85 -5.71
CA TYR A 41 15.32 6.71 -7.14
C TYR A 41 16.35 7.50 -7.97
N ALA A 42 16.78 8.68 -7.50
CA ALA A 42 17.79 9.46 -8.20
C ALA A 42 19.17 8.77 -8.16
N GLY A 43 19.55 8.20 -7.02
CA GLY A 43 20.74 7.36 -6.88
C GLY A 43 20.66 6.10 -7.75
N ALA A 44 19.48 5.48 -7.85
CA ALA A 44 19.24 4.32 -8.71
C ALA A 44 19.49 4.66 -10.20
N LEU A 45 18.92 5.76 -10.70
CA LEU A 45 19.14 6.22 -12.07
C LEU A 45 20.62 6.48 -12.37
N ALA A 46 21.38 7.04 -11.41
CA ALA A 46 22.82 7.21 -11.57
C ALA A 46 23.55 5.86 -11.70
N GLN A 47 23.18 4.84 -10.92
CA GLN A 47 23.75 3.50 -11.04
C GLN A 47 23.39 2.81 -12.37
N PHE A 48 22.17 2.98 -12.86
CA PHE A 48 21.77 2.46 -14.17
C PHE A 48 22.53 3.13 -15.31
N ALA A 49 22.82 4.44 -15.20
CA ALA A 49 23.67 5.12 -16.17
C ALA A 49 25.12 4.56 -16.18
N GLU A 50 25.69 4.26 -14.99
CA GLU A 50 26.98 3.59 -14.88
C GLU A 50 26.93 2.17 -15.46
N ALA A 51 25.87 1.38 -15.15
CA ALA A 51 25.66 0.04 -15.70
C ALA A 51 25.66 0.04 -17.24
N ARG A 52 25.00 1.02 -17.85
CA ARG A 52 24.98 1.19 -19.31
C ARG A 52 26.36 1.51 -19.87
N ALA A 53 27.13 2.37 -19.19
CA ALA A 53 28.49 2.69 -19.60
C ALA A 53 29.45 1.50 -19.50
N GLU A 54 29.21 0.59 -18.57
CA GLU A 54 29.98 -0.65 -18.39
C GLU A 54 29.47 -1.80 -19.28
N GLY A 55 28.38 -1.60 -20.04
CA GLY A 55 27.82 -2.58 -20.97
C GLY A 55 27.05 -3.71 -20.33
N GLU A 56 26.48 -3.47 -19.14
CA GLU A 56 25.57 -4.41 -18.50
C GLU A 56 24.27 -4.59 -19.33
N ASN A 57 23.44 -5.52 -18.94
CA ASN A 57 22.24 -5.91 -19.69
C ASN A 57 21.23 -4.75 -19.81
N GLU A 58 21.07 -4.21 -21.03
CA GLU A 58 20.23 -3.05 -21.34
C GLU A 58 18.77 -3.27 -20.97
N ARG A 59 18.25 -4.50 -21.13
CA ARG A 59 16.89 -4.86 -20.77
C ARG A 59 16.63 -4.73 -19.26
N LEU A 60 17.60 -5.12 -18.43
CA LEU A 60 17.52 -4.98 -16.97
C LEU A 60 17.70 -3.53 -16.54
N ILE A 61 18.56 -2.79 -17.24
CA ILE A 61 18.78 -1.35 -17.02
C ILE A 61 17.47 -0.60 -17.28
N THR A 62 16.88 -0.75 -18.45
CA THR A 62 15.64 -0.03 -18.82
C THR A 62 14.48 -0.44 -17.93
N ARG A 63 14.38 -1.71 -17.48
CA ARG A 63 13.42 -2.12 -16.46
C ARG A 63 13.62 -1.36 -15.15
N GLY A 64 14.85 -1.29 -14.66
CA GLY A 64 15.19 -0.58 -13.42
C GLY A 64 14.93 0.92 -13.50
N GLU A 65 15.31 1.54 -14.61
CA GLU A 65 15.01 2.96 -14.88
C GLU A 65 13.50 3.22 -14.87
N GLY A 66 12.71 2.36 -15.53
CA GLY A 66 11.26 2.46 -15.52
C GLY A 66 10.67 2.42 -14.12
N ILE A 67 11.18 1.54 -13.24
CA ILE A 67 10.74 1.48 -11.84
C ILE A 67 11.15 2.75 -11.08
N ALA A 68 12.35 3.26 -11.31
CA ALA A 68 12.81 4.50 -10.68
C ALA A 68 11.97 5.71 -11.11
N TYR A 69 11.70 5.86 -12.41
CA TYR A 69 10.82 6.91 -12.93
C TYR A 69 9.38 6.79 -12.43
N LEU A 70 8.85 5.58 -12.30
CA LEU A 70 7.54 5.35 -11.70
C LEU A 70 7.51 5.83 -10.24
N GLY A 71 8.58 5.58 -9.48
CA GLY A 71 8.75 6.06 -8.11
C GLY A 71 8.88 7.59 -8.01
N LEU A 72 9.47 8.23 -9.02
CA LEU A 72 9.55 9.69 -9.15
C LEU A 72 8.27 10.33 -9.68
N THR A 73 7.22 9.54 -9.98
CA THR A 73 5.98 9.99 -10.63
C THR A 73 6.16 10.53 -12.05
N GLU A 74 7.28 10.21 -12.69
CA GLU A 74 7.60 10.55 -14.08
C GLU A 74 7.07 9.44 -15.00
N TYR A 75 5.74 9.37 -15.13
CA TYR A 75 5.05 8.23 -15.72
C TYR A 75 5.34 8.01 -17.22
N GLU A 76 5.52 9.10 -17.98
CA GLU A 76 5.84 9.01 -19.41
C GLU A 76 7.21 8.36 -19.62
N GLN A 77 8.23 8.78 -18.86
CA GLN A 77 9.57 8.19 -18.92
C GLN A 77 9.55 6.73 -18.45
N ALA A 78 8.76 6.41 -17.42
CA ALA A 78 8.59 5.04 -16.97
C ALA A 78 8.01 4.16 -18.09
N ILE A 79 6.98 4.62 -18.80
CA ILE A 79 6.36 3.92 -19.93
C ILE A 79 7.40 3.67 -21.05
N GLU A 80 8.16 4.70 -21.43
CA GLU A 80 9.20 4.57 -22.47
C GLU A 80 10.25 3.52 -22.07
N CYS A 81 10.71 3.53 -20.82
CA CYS A 81 11.69 2.58 -20.33
C CYS A 81 11.15 1.15 -20.31
N PHE A 82 9.90 0.92 -19.86
CA PHE A 82 9.31 -0.42 -19.87
C PHE A 82 9.09 -0.94 -21.30
N GLN A 83 8.65 -0.08 -22.23
CA GLN A 83 8.53 -0.44 -23.64
C GLN A 83 9.90 -0.81 -24.24
N ALA A 84 10.95 -0.05 -23.93
CA ALA A 84 12.31 -0.37 -24.35
C ALA A 84 12.79 -1.71 -23.80
N SER A 85 12.48 -2.01 -22.54
CA SER A 85 12.78 -3.31 -21.91
C SER A 85 12.09 -4.47 -22.64
N LEU A 86 10.82 -4.31 -23.02
CA LEU A 86 10.07 -5.33 -23.77
C LEU A 86 10.60 -5.52 -25.20
N LEU A 87 11.03 -4.45 -25.87
CA LEU A 87 11.66 -4.54 -27.19
C LEU A 87 12.99 -5.30 -27.18
N GLY A 88 13.68 -5.35 -26.03
CA GLY A 88 14.88 -6.14 -25.81
C GLY A 88 14.64 -7.65 -25.61
N SER A 89 13.38 -8.13 -25.71
CA SER A 89 13.04 -9.56 -25.63
C SER A 89 13.56 -10.33 -26.82
N ASP A 90 13.97 -11.58 -26.60
CA ASP A 90 14.40 -12.51 -27.64
C ASP A 90 13.24 -13.18 -28.40
N GLY A 91 12.00 -12.76 -28.09
CA GLY A 91 10.78 -13.28 -28.69
C GLY A 91 10.19 -14.50 -27.96
N TRP A 92 10.85 -15.00 -26.91
CA TRP A 92 10.30 -15.99 -26.01
C TRP A 92 9.79 -15.31 -24.74
N VAL A 93 8.55 -15.60 -24.36
CA VAL A 93 7.95 -15.03 -23.14
C VAL A 93 8.64 -15.61 -21.92
N GLN A 94 9.26 -14.74 -21.13
CA GLN A 94 9.98 -15.06 -19.89
C GLN A 94 9.28 -14.39 -18.69
N ASP A 95 9.64 -14.76 -17.47
CA ASP A 95 9.06 -14.17 -16.24
C ASP A 95 9.28 -12.64 -16.19
N ILE A 96 10.41 -12.16 -16.69
CA ILE A 96 10.68 -10.71 -16.77
C ILE A 96 9.70 -9.98 -17.71
N ASP A 97 9.17 -10.64 -18.75
CA ASP A 97 8.17 -10.00 -19.62
C ASP A 97 6.87 -9.75 -18.87
N TYR A 98 6.42 -10.69 -18.04
CA TYR A 98 5.25 -10.49 -17.19
C TYR A 98 5.49 -9.37 -16.19
N ASP A 99 6.62 -9.38 -15.50
CA ASP A 99 6.99 -8.38 -14.53
C ASP A 99 7.00 -6.97 -15.14
N VAL A 100 7.67 -6.79 -16.29
CA VAL A 100 7.72 -5.51 -17.01
C VAL A 100 6.32 -5.08 -17.50
N ASN A 101 5.49 -6.01 -17.98
CA ASN A 101 4.12 -5.68 -18.41
C ASN A 101 3.25 -5.24 -17.23
N TYR A 102 3.38 -5.82 -16.02
CA TYR A 102 2.69 -5.34 -14.84
C TYR A 102 3.10 -3.91 -14.47
N TYR A 103 4.40 -3.59 -14.51
CA TYR A 103 4.87 -2.22 -14.28
C TYR A 103 4.40 -1.26 -15.37
N LEU A 104 4.42 -1.68 -16.63
CA LEU A 104 3.92 -0.88 -17.76
C LEU A 104 2.43 -0.55 -17.59
N ALA A 105 1.61 -1.54 -17.25
CA ALA A 105 0.19 -1.34 -17.00
C ALA A 105 -0.05 -0.41 -15.79
N ALA A 106 0.76 -0.54 -14.74
CA ALA A 106 0.70 0.37 -13.59
C ALA A 106 1.10 1.80 -13.99
N ALA A 107 2.14 1.98 -14.81
CA ALA A 107 2.57 3.28 -15.32
C ALA A 107 1.48 3.93 -16.19
N TYR A 108 0.88 3.16 -17.12
CA TYR A 108 -0.27 3.62 -17.90
C TYR A 108 -1.45 4.03 -17.01
N THR A 109 -1.77 3.23 -15.98
CA THR A 109 -2.86 3.53 -15.05
C THR A 109 -2.60 4.84 -14.29
N LYS A 110 -1.35 5.06 -13.83
CA LYS A 110 -0.95 6.30 -13.15
C LYS A 110 -0.93 7.51 -14.07
N ASN A 111 -0.64 7.29 -15.34
CA ASN A 111 -0.68 8.32 -16.39
C ASN A 111 -2.09 8.51 -17.00
N GLU A 112 -3.11 7.91 -16.40
CA GLU A 112 -4.53 7.96 -16.84
C GLU A 112 -4.78 7.41 -18.25
N GLN A 113 -3.83 6.62 -18.79
CA GLN A 113 -3.93 5.92 -20.08
C GLN A 113 -4.60 4.55 -19.86
N TYR A 114 -5.86 4.58 -19.48
CA TYR A 114 -6.58 3.39 -19.00
C TYR A 114 -6.84 2.34 -20.08
N GLU A 115 -7.06 2.72 -21.33
CA GLU A 115 -7.25 1.76 -22.42
C GLU A 115 -5.95 1.03 -22.74
N GLU A 116 -4.80 1.71 -22.69
CA GLU A 116 -3.49 1.09 -22.83
C GLU A 116 -3.18 0.13 -21.68
N ALA A 117 -3.47 0.54 -20.45
CA ALA A 117 -3.34 -0.32 -19.29
C ALA A 117 -4.19 -1.59 -19.42
N LYS A 118 -5.46 -1.44 -19.83
CA LYS A 118 -6.36 -2.57 -20.09
C LYS A 118 -5.78 -3.51 -21.17
N ALA A 119 -5.29 -2.97 -22.27
CA ALA A 119 -4.73 -3.77 -23.35
C ALA A 119 -3.52 -4.62 -22.89
N VAL A 120 -2.69 -4.09 -21.98
CA VAL A 120 -1.59 -4.86 -21.39
C VAL A 120 -2.12 -6.01 -20.51
N TYR A 121 -3.13 -5.76 -19.67
CA TYR A 121 -3.74 -6.83 -18.86
C TYR A 121 -4.44 -7.88 -19.74
N ASP A 122 -5.11 -7.46 -20.81
CA ASP A 122 -5.69 -8.40 -21.79
C ASP A 122 -4.62 -9.34 -22.36
N ALA A 123 -3.46 -8.80 -22.76
CA ALA A 123 -2.35 -9.60 -23.28
C ALA A 123 -1.77 -10.57 -22.23
N ILE A 124 -1.69 -10.15 -20.95
CA ILE A 124 -1.28 -11.03 -19.85
C ILE A 124 -2.28 -12.18 -19.70
N LEU A 125 -3.58 -11.89 -19.71
CA LEU A 125 -4.65 -12.87 -19.52
C LEU A 125 -4.83 -13.82 -20.72
N ASP A 126 -4.52 -13.35 -21.92
CA ASP A 126 -4.49 -14.22 -23.12
C ASP A 126 -3.39 -15.29 -23.00
N LEU A 127 -2.25 -14.95 -22.41
CA LEU A 127 -1.15 -15.89 -22.20
C LEU A 127 -1.31 -16.71 -20.92
N LYS A 128 -1.87 -16.13 -19.87
CA LYS A 128 -2.06 -16.75 -18.56
C LYS A 128 -3.49 -16.51 -18.05
N PRO A 129 -4.49 -17.29 -18.51
CA PRO A 129 -5.90 -17.11 -18.10
C PRO A 129 -6.18 -17.37 -16.61
N GLY A 130 -5.20 -17.80 -15.85
CA GLY A 130 -5.28 -18.06 -14.41
C GLY A 130 -4.63 -16.99 -13.53
N GLU A 131 -4.22 -15.85 -14.08
CA GLU A 131 -3.57 -14.77 -13.34
C GLU A 131 -4.60 -13.92 -12.57
N GLU A 132 -4.77 -14.23 -11.29
CA GLU A 132 -5.73 -13.56 -10.39
C GLU A 132 -5.47 -12.05 -10.29
N ASP A 133 -4.18 -11.66 -10.13
CA ASP A 133 -3.79 -10.26 -10.03
C ASP A 133 -4.13 -9.46 -11.30
N ALA A 134 -4.00 -10.07 -12.48
CA ALA A 134 -4.32 -9.39 -13.74
C ALA A 134 -5.82 -9.10 -13.88
N TYR A 135 -6.70 -10.02 -13.47
CA TYR A 135 -8.15 -9.75 -13.42
C TYR A 135 -8.47 -8.64 -12.43
N LEU A 136 -7.91 -8.68 -11.21
CA LEU A 136 -8.18 -7.66 -10.20
C LEU A 136 -7.75 -6.26 -10.68
N LEU A 137 -6.54 -6.15 -11.24
CA LEU A 137 -5.99 -4.88 -11.72
C LEU A 137 -6.72 -4.39 -12.98
N ARG A 138 -7.13 -5.31 -13.89
CA ARG A 138 -7.96 -4.94 -15.06
C ARG A 138 -9.33 -4.46 -14.62
N GLY A 139 -9.96 -5.12 -13.65
CA GLY A 139 -11.22 -4.69 -13.05
C GLY A 139 -11.13 -3.26 -12.48
N ASN A 140 -10.03 -2.92 -11.79
CA ASN A 140 -9.80 -1.56 -11.32
C ASN A 140 -9.69 -0.55 -12.48
N VAL A 141 -8.95 -0.87 -13.54
CA VAL A 141 -8.83 -0.05 -14.76
C VAL A 141 -10.19 0.09 -15.47
N LEU A 142 -10.98 -0.97 -15.54
CA LEU A 142 -12.32 -0.94 -16.12
C LEU A 142 -13.27 -0.02 -15.36
N LEU A 143 -13.16 0.05 -14.03
CA LEU A 143 -13.92 1.03 -13.24
C LEU A 143 -13.48 2.47 -13.55
N ALA A 144 -12.18 2.73 -13.74
CA ALA A 144 -11.70 4.05 -14.18
C ALA A 144 -12.26 4.42 -15.55
N LEU A 145 -12.46 3.45 -16.44
CA LEU A 145 -13.12 3.60 -17.74
C LEU A 145 -14.65 3.66 -17.64
N SER A 146 -15.24 3.62 -16.44
CA SER A 146 -16.69 3.55 -16.21
C SER A 146 -17.37 2.31 -16.82
N ARG A 147 -16.62 1.21 -16.97
CA ARG A 147 -17.09 -0.08 -17.53
C ARG A 147 -17.38 -1.07 -16.41
N TYR A 148 -18.35 -0.72 -15.57
CA TYR A 148 -18.67 -1.45 -14.34
C TYR A 148 -18.98 -2.94 -14.55
N ASP A 149 -19.79 -3.28 -15.56
CA ASP A 149 -20.20 -4.66 -15.77
C ASP A 149 -19.02 -5.57 -16.10
N GLU A 150 -18.09 -5.10 -16.91
CA GLU A 150 -16.86 -5.83 -17.24
C GLU A 150 -15.92 -5.95 -16.02
N ALA A 151 -15.81 -4.87 -15.24
CA ALA A 151 -15.05 -4.92 -13.99
C ALA A 151 -15.62 -5.97 -13.03
N LYS A 152 -16.96 -6.04 -12.94
CA LYS A 152 -17.63 -7.03 -12.11
C LYS A 152 -17.37 -8.47 -12.58
N GLU A 153 -17.33 -8.72 -13.89
CA GLU A 153 -16.98 -10.03 -14.45
C GLU A 153 -15.55 -10.43 -14.03
N ASP A 154 -14.60 -9.50 -14.07
CA ASP A 154 -13.22 -9.72 -13.63
C ASP A 154 -13.16 -10.05 -12.13
N PHE A 155 -13.85 -9.27 -11.28
CA PHE A 155 -13.88 -9.52 -9.83
C PHE A 155 -14.57 -10.86 -9.50
N ASP A 156 -15.68 -11.19 -10.17
CA ASP A 156 -16.34 -12.50 -10.01
C ASP A 156 -15.39 -13.63 -10.43
N ARG A 157 -14.53 -13.41 -11.44
CA ARG A 157 -13.51 -14.38 -11.84
C ARG A 157 -12.44 -14.58 -10.77
N VAL A 158 -11.94 -13.49 -10.15
CA VAL A 158 -11.00 -13.54 -9.03
C VAL A 158 -11.56 -14.41 -7.89
N ILE A 159 -12.81 -14.16 -7.49
CA ILE A 159 -13.43 -14.90 -6.39
C ILE A 159 -13.75 -16.36 -6.77
N ALA A 160 -13.99 -16.65 -8.04
CA ALA A 160 -14.18 -18.01 -8.50
C ALA A 160 -12.88 -18.86 -8.44
N MET A 161 -11.71 -18.23 -8.49
CA MET A 161 -10.41 -18.92 -8.36
C MET A 161 -10.11 -19.33 -6.91
N ASP A 162 -10.38 -18.46 -5.94
CA ASP A 162 -10.30 -18.76 -4.51
C ASP A 162 -11.35 -17.98 -3.71
N SER A 163 -12.50 -18.57 -3.49
CA SER A 163 -13.60 -17.98 -2.71
C SER A 163 -13.30 -17.79 -1.23
N LYS A 164 -12.16 -18.29 -0.74
CA LYS A 164 -11.69 -18.16 0.66
C LYS A 164 -10.52 -17.20 0.80
N ASN A 165 -10.14 -16.53 -0.26
CA ASN A 165 -9.17 -15.47 -0.20
C ASN A 165 -9.85 -14.18 0.32
N TYR A 166 -9.97 -14.07 1.65
CA TYR A 166 -10.65 -12.94 2.30
C TYR A 166 -9.94 -11.61 2.07
N ASP A 167 -8.63 -11.63 1.84
CA ASP A 167 -7.87 -10.43 1.46
C ASP A 167 -8.35 -9.89 0.11
N ARG A 168 -8.60 -10.77 -0.88
CA ARG A 168 -9.14 -10.38 -2.19
C ARG A 168 -10.57 -9.85 -2.12
N LEU A 169 -11.40 -10.46 -1.29
CA LEU A 169 -12.77 -9.96 -1.08
C LEU A 169 -12.77 -8.55 -0.51
N ILE A 170 -11.91 -8.29 0.47
CA ILE A 170 -11.75 -6.96 1.06
C ILE A 170 -11.15 -5.97 0.05
N GLU A 171 -10.19 -6.40 -0.75
CA GLU A 171 -9.55 -5.57 -1.78
C GLU A 171 -10.57 -5.17 -2.87
N ILE A 172 -11.39 -6.11 -3.34
CA ILE A 172 -12.48 -5.83 -4.29
C ILE A 172 -13.48 -4.84 -3.68
N TYR A 173 -13.89 -5.05 -2.42
CA TYR A 173 -14.75 -4.09 -1.73
C TYR A 173 -14.15 -2.68 -1.73
N GLN A 174 -12.87 -2.55 -1.34
CA GLN A 174 -12.19 -1.25 -1.28
C GLN A 174 -12.09 -0.57 -2.65
N VAL A 175 -11.79 -1.34 -3.69
CA VAL A 175 -11.75 -0.83 -5.07
C VAL A 175 -13.14 -0.32 -5.47
N LEU A 176 -14.19 -1.11 -5.27
CA LEU A 176 -15.56 -0.72 -5.60
C LEU A 176 -16.02 0.49 -4.78
N GLU A 177 -15.73 0.55 -3.48
CA GLU A 177 -16.05 1.70 -2.62
C GLU A 177 -15.36 2.98 -3.11
N ASN A 178 -14.09 2.91 -3.52
CA ASN A 178 -13.34 4.06 -4.03
C ASN A 178 -13.95 4.66 -5.32
N TYR A 179 -14.59 3.83 -6.14
CA TYR A 179 -15.31 4.28 -7.34
C TYR A 179 -16.80 4.55 -7.10
N GLY A 180 -17.28 4.53 -5.85
CA GLY A 180 -18.66 4.86 -5.49
C GLY A 180 -19.64 3.68 -5.59
N TYR A 181 -19.17 2.47 -5.85
CA TYR A 181 -19.97 1.25 -5.93
C TYR A 181 -19.98 0.47 -4.60
N LYS A 182 -20.10 1.19 -3.48
CA LYS A 182 -20.04 0.60 -2.15
C LYS A 182 -20.98 -0.58 -1.94
N ASP A 183 -22.23 -0.44 -2.35
CA ASP A 183 -23.24 -1.50 -2.16
C ASP A 183 -22.85 -2.78 -2.91
N ALA A 184 -22.34 -2.64 -4.12
CA ALA A 184 -21.83 -3.78 -4.88
C ALA A 184 -20.61 -4.42 -4.20
N GLY A 185 -19.73 -3.61 -3.62
CA GLY A 185 -18.60 -4.11 -2.82
C GLY A 185 -19.06 -4.89 -1.59
N LEU A 186 -20.10 -4.42 -0.89
CA LEU A 186 -20.67 -5.11 0.27
C LEU A 186 -21.22 -6.51 -0.10
N GLU A 187 -21.75 -6.71 -1.32
CA GLU A 187 -22.21 -8.03 -1.76
C GLU A 187 -21.08 -9.08 -1.75
N TYR A 188 -19.83 -8.70 -2.06
CA TYR A 188 -18.67 -9.60 -1.98
C TYR A 188 -18.36 -9.99 -0.53
N LEU A 189 -18.44 -9.04 0.40
CA LEU A 189 -18.22 -9.30 1.82
C LEU A 189 -19.37 -10.14 2.41
N ASP A 190 -20.60 -9.87 2.02
CA ASP A 190 -21.78 -10.67 2.43
C ASP A 190 -21.65 -12.13 1.98
N ARG A 191 -21.15 -12.40 0.77
CA ARG A 191 -20.90 -13.77 0.30
C ARG A 191 -19.90 -14.50 1.21
N ALA A 192 -18.87 -13.81 1.70
CA ALA A 192 -17.90 -14.40 2.62
C ALA A 192 -18.54 -14.85 3.94
N VAL A 193 -19.39 -14.01 4.53
CA VAL A 193 -20.02 -14.31 5.83
C VAL A 193 -21.25 -15.20 5.73
N ALA A 194 -21.95 -15.21 4.59
CA ALA A 194 -23.11 -16.06 4.33
C ALA A 194 -22.74 -17.51 3.96
N SER A 195 -21.49 -17.77 3.58
CA SER A 195 -21.03 -19.10 3.21
C SER A 195 -21.27 -20.10 4.34
N SER A 196 -21.83 -21.27 4.03
CA SER A 196 -22.01 -22.38 4.99
C SER A 196 -20.68 -22.87 5.63
N ASP A 197 -19.56 -22.51 5.01
CA ASP A 197 -18.20 -22.82 5.47
C ASP A 197 -17.63 -21.74 6.43
N ASN A 198 -18.42 -20.69 6.73
CA ASN A 198 -18.05 -19.59 7.63
C ASN A 198 -17.63 -20.07 9.05
N SER A 199 -18.09 -21.27 9.47
CA SER A 199 -17.64 -21.87 10.72
C SER A 199 -16.13 -22.14 10.76
N LYS A 200 -15.46 -22.20 9.61
CA LYS A 200 -14.01 -22.43 9.46
C LYS A 200 -13.22 -21.15 9.22
N MET A 201 -13.90 -20.00 8.97
CA MET A 201 -13.25 -18.71 8.88
C MET A 201 -12.68 -18.36 10.25
N ASP A 202 -11.44 -17.93 10.31
CA ASP A 202 -10.85 -17.50 11.58
C ASP A 202 -11.43 -16.16 12.06
N ASN A 203 -11.28 -15.88 13.34
CA ASN A 203 -11.88 -14.70 13.95
C ASN A 203 -11.21 -13.39 13.50
N TYR A 204 -9.97 -13.44 13.01
CA TYR A 204 -9.31 -12.28 12.44
C TYR A 204 -9.96 -11.86 11.11
N ASP A 205 -10.14 -12.82 10.20
CA ASP A 205 -10.79 -12.54 8.91
C ASP A 205 -12.26 -12.11 9.09
N LYS A 206 -13.00 -12.78 10.00
CA LYS A 206 -14.36 -12.34 10.38
C LYS A 206 -14.39 -10.91 10.86
N GLY A 207 -13.49 -10.56 11.76
CA GLY A 207 -13.43 -9.24 12.33
C GLY A 207 -13.14 -8.15 11.31
N ARG A 208 -12.19 -8.40 10.38
CA ARG A 208 -11.88 -7.48 9.28
C ARG A 208 -13.08 -7.29 8.35
N ILE A 209 -13.73 -8.38 7.95
CA ILE A 209 -14.90 -8.33 7.07
C ILE A 209 -16.02 -7.55 7.74
N TYR A 210 -16.39 -7.84 8.99
CA TYR A 210 -17.40 -7.08 9.71
C TYR A 210 -17.03 -5.62 9.89
N TYR A 211 -15.75 -5.30 10.08
CA TYR A 211 -15.29 -3.91 10.13
C TYR A 211 -15.61 -3.16 8.82
N TYR A 212 -15.27 -3.75 7.66
CA TYR A 212 -15.55 -3.13 6.35
C TYR A 212 -17.05 -3.11 6.02
N MET A 213 -17.83 -4.05 6.53
CA MET A 213 -19.30 -4.03 6.44
C MET A 213 -19.94 -2.96 7.35
N GLY A 214 -19.17 -2.35 8.26
CA GLY A 214 -19.68 -1.38 9.23
C GLY A 214 -20.39 -2.03 10.44
N ASP A 215 -20.38 -3.35 10.56
CA ASP A 215 -20.88 -4.07 11.76
C ASP A 215 -19.79 -4.12 12.82
N TYR A 216 -19.49 -2.95 13.37
CA TYR A 216 -18.37 -2.80 14.32
C TYR A 216 -18.55 -3.64 15.57
N GLN A 217 -19.80 -3.92 15.99
CA GLN A 217 -20.08 -4.76 17.14
C GLN A 217 -19.61 -6.21 16.91
N LYS A 218 -19.93 -6.79 15.77
CA LYS A 218 -19.43 -8.12 15.41
C LYS A 218 -17.92 -8.09 15.16
N ALA A 219 -17.41 -6.99 14.57
CA ALA A 219 -16.00 -6.83 14.32
C ALA A 219 -15.18 -6.93 15.61
N TYR A 220 -15.50 -6.12 16.64
CA TYR A 220 -14.69 -6.16 17.87
C TYR A 220 -14.87 -7.46 18.65
N ILE A 221 -16.06 -8.11 18.65
CA ILE A 221 -16.22 -9.42 19.28
C ILE A 221 -15.28 -10.47 18.64
N ALA A 222 -15.23 -10.53 17.32
CA ALA A 222 -14.36 -11.47 16.62
C ALA A 222 -12.87 -11.12 16.81
N LEU A 223 -12.51 -9.83 16.78
CA LEU A 223 -11.13 -9.39 16.94
C LEU A 223 -10.60 -9.52 18.36
N GLU A 224 -11.45 -9.40 19.38
CA GLU A 224 -11.07 -9.69 20.77
C GLU A 224 -10.58 -11.13 20.92
N ASP A 225 -11.25 -12.08 20.29
CA ASP A 225 -10.82 -13.48 20.29
C ASP A 225 -9.56 -13.73 19.43
N ALA A 226 -9.34 -12.88 18.43
CA ALA A 226 -8.22 -13.03 17.47
C ALA A 226 -6.96 -12.28 17.90
N LYS A 227 -7.04 -11.26 18.75
CA LYS A 227 -5.97 -10.29 19.01
C LYS A 227 -4.63 -10.95 19.38
N GLU A 228 -4.65 -11.97 20.22
CA GLU A 228 -3.44 -12.65 20.67
C GLU A 228 -2.79 -13.52 19.57
N LYS A 229 -3.56 -13.95 18.57
CA LYS A 229 -3.12 -14.84 17.48
C LYS A 229 -2.80 -14.09 16.19
N GLY A 230 -3.49 -12.98 15.94
CA GLY A 230 -3.42 -12.23 14.70
C GLY A 230 -2.32 -11.15 14.65
N GLY A 231 -1.61 -10.92 15.76
CA GLY A 231 -0.52 -9.95 15.81
C GLY A 231 -1.00 -8.49 15.67
N ALA A 232 -0.10 -7.59 15.22
CA ALA A 232 -0.33 -6.16 15.13
C ALA A 232 -1.63 -5.78 14.41
N GLU A 233 -1.94 -6.46 13.31
CA GLU A 233 -3.11 -6.14 12.51
C GLU A 233 -4.43 -6.41 13.25
N SER A 234 -4.50 -7.47 14.06
CA SER A 234 -5.70 -7.72 14.88
C SER A 234 -5.95 -6.59 15.89
N TYR A 235 -4.89 -6.11 16.53
CA TYR A 235 -4.99 -4.96 17.43
C TYR A 235 -5.37 -3.68 16.70
N LEU A 236 -4.82 -3.48 15.50
CA LEU A 236 -5.13 -2.33 14.66
C LEU A 236 -6.62 -2.29 14.29
N PHE A 237 -7.16 -3.40 13.76
CA PHE A 237 -8.58 -3.47 13.40
C PHE A 237 -9.50 -3.40 14.62
N LEU A 238 -9.09 -4.01 15.74
CA LEU A 238 -9.86 -3.94 16.99
C LEU A 238 -9.96 -2.49 17.50
N GLY A 239 -8.83 -1.77 17.54
CA GLY A 239 -8.82 -0.36 17.93
C GLY A 239 -9.68 0.49 17.00
N LYS A 240 -9.53 0.31 15.68
CA LYS A 240 -10.35 1.02 14.69
C LYS A 240 -11.84 0.71 14.80
N ALA A 241 -12.23 -0.51 15.17
CA ALA A 241 -13.63 -0.86 15.39
C ALA A 241 -14.21 -0.12 16.62
N TYR A 242 -13.43 0.02 17.69
CA TYR A 242 -13.81 0.84 18.83
C TYR A 242 -13.86 2.34 18.49
N GLU A 243 -12.91 2.86 17.72
CA GLU A 243 -12.95 4.25 17.25
C GLU A 243 -14.22 4.53 16.43
N ALA A 244 -14.59 3.62 15.53
CA ALA A 244 -15.78 3.76 14.69
C ALA A 244 -17.09 3.79 15.48
N THR A 245 -17.12 3.19 16.69
CA THR A 245 -18.24 3.29 17.63
C THR A 245 -18.14 4.48 18.59
N GLY A 246 -17.07 5.29 18.49
CA GLY A 246 -16.80 6.42 19.36
C GLY A 246 -16.17 6.05 20.70
N ASP A 247 -15.79 4.78 20.90
CA ASP A 247 -15.22 4.30 22.15
C ASP A 247 -13.70 4.44 22.18
N TYR A 248 -13.25 5.70 22.07
CA TYR A 248 -11.83 6.05 21.98
C TYR A 248 -11.00 5.60 23.19
N ASN A 249 -11.62 5.45 24.37
CA ASN A 249 -10.89 4.99 25.55
C ASN A 249 -10.49 3.52 25.44
N TYR A 250 -11.41 2.68 24.93
CA TYR A 250 -11.06 1.28 24.64
C TYR A 250 -10.06 1.17 23.47
N ALA A 251 -10.23 1.97 22.41
CA ALA A 251 -9.28 2.02 21.32
C ALA A 251 -7.86 2.34 21.81
N SER A 252 -7.69 3.40 22.60
CA SER A 252 -6.40 3.76 23.20
C SER A 252 -5.82 2.62 24.05
N SER A 253 -6.67 1.95 24.85
CA SER A 253 -6.25 0.80 25.66
C SER A 253 -5.76 -0.37 24.79
N VAL A 254 -6.42 -0.65 23.68
CA VAL A 254 -6.04 -1.69 22.72
C VAL A 254 -4.67 -1.38 22.11
N TYR A 255 -4.45 -0.16 21.63
CA TYR A 255 -3.17 0.25 21.05
C TYR A 255 -2.03 0.20 22.08
N ASN A 256 -2.27 0.72 23.31
CA ASN A 256 -1.29 0.66 24.38
C ASN A 256 -0.96 -0.78 24.81
N ASN A 257 -1.95 -1.68 24.80
CA ASN A 257 -1.71 -3.11 25.07
C ASN A 257 -0.75 -3.72 24.06
N TYR A 258 -0.92 -3.41 22.77
CA TYR A 258 0.03 -3.89 21.74
C TYR A 258 1.40 -3.24 21.91
N ILE A 259 1.49 -1.93 22.08
CA ILE A 259 2.74 -1.19 22.28
C ILE A 259 3.54 -1.77 23.47
N SER A 260 2.86 -2.22 24.52
CA SER A 260 3.53 -2.86 25.67
C SER A 260 4.20 -4.19 25.31
N LYS A 261 3.74 -4.87 24.25
CA LYS A 261 4.29 -6.14 23.73
C LYS A 261 5.36 -5.92 22.66
N ASP A 262 5.15 -4.91 21.82
CA ASP A 262 6.03 -4.53 20.72
C ASP A 262 6.20 -3.01 20.68
N PRO A 263 7.10 -2.44 21.48
CA PRO A 263 7.35 -1.00 21.51
C PRO A 263 8.06 -0.47 20.26
N GLY A 264 8.48 -1.36 19.34
CA GLY A 264 9.09 -0.99 18.07
C GLY A 264 8.09 -0.74 16.92
N ASN A 265 6.79 -0.81 17.16
CA ASN A 265 5.78 -0.66 16.13
C ASN A 265 5.31 0.79 15.97
N ALA A 266 5.94 1.54 15.07
CA ALA A 266 5.60 2.94 14.80
C ALA A 266 4.15 3.15 14.32
N GLN A 267 3.56 2.16 13.63
CA GLN A 267 2.18 2.23 13.16
C GLN A 267 1.20 2.29 14.35
N MET A 268 1.47 1.53 15.42
CA MET A 268 0.61 1.57 16.62
C MET A 268 0.70 2.90 17.36
N TYR A 269 1.89 3.51 17.43
CA TYR A 269 2.02 4.86 17.98
C TYR A 269 1.28 5.90 17.13
N ASN A 270 1.32 5.77 15.81
CA ASN A 270 0.54 6.64 14.94
C ASN A 270 -0.97 6.52 15.20
N GLN A 271 -1.49 5.29 15.31
CA GLN A 271 -2.91 5.08 15.59
C GLN A 271 -3.30 5.56 16.99
N LEU A 272 -2.46 5.30 18.00
CA LEU A 272 -2.67 5.85 19.35
C LEU A 272 -2.74 7.38 19.30
N GLY A 273 -1.79 8.03 18.62
CA GLY A 273 -1.79 9.49 18.48
C GLY A 273 -3.06 10.03 17.80
N LEU A 274 -3.51 9.39 16.70
CA LEU A 274 -4.75 9.77 16.01
C LEU A 274 -5.98 9.57 16.91
N CYS A 275 -6.03 8.47 17.68
CA CYS A 275 -7.09 8.22 18.66
C CYS A 275 -7.11 9.28 19.77
N GLU A 276 -5.94 9.68 20.30
CA GLU A 276 -5.84 10.75 21.29
C GLU A 276 -6.22 12.13 20.70
N MET A 277 -5.90 12.40 19.42
CA MET A 277 -6.41 13.58 18.71
C MET A 277 -7.95 13.60 18.68
N ALA A 278 -8.59 12.47 18.41
CA ALA A 278 -10.04 12.35 18.41
C ALA A 278 -10.65 12.58 19.80
N LYS A 279 -9.97 12.16 20.86
CA LYS A 279 -10.31 12.46 22.27
C LYS A 279 -10.05 13.92 22.64
N LYS A 280 -9.38 14.70 21.80
CA LYS A 280 -8.88 16.05 22.06
C LYS A 280 -7.79 16.11 23.14
N ASP A 281 -7.15 15.00 23.43
CA ASP A 281 -5.93 14.97 24.26
C ASP A 281 -4.70 15.15 23.38
N TYR A 282 -4.53 16.40 22.94
CA TYR A 282 -3.46 16.76 22.01
C TYR A 282 -2.06 16.56 22.58
N SER A 283 -1.93 16.63 23.91
CA SER A 283 -0.65 16.37 24.59
C SER A 283 -0.27 14.89 24.54
N ALA A 284 -1.24 13.99 24.79
CA ALA A 284 -1.03 12.55 24.65
C ALA A 284 -0.78 12.16 23.19
N ALA A 285 -1.51 12.76 22.25
CA ALA A 285 -1.30 12.57 20.82
C ALA A 285 0.13 12.95 20.38
N LEU A 286 0.58 14.13 20.82
CA LEU A 286 1.93 14.62 20.54
C LEU A 286 3.00 13.64 21.06
N ALA A 287 2.85 13.17 22.31
CA ALA A 287 3.78 12.22 22.90
C ALA A 287 3.84 10.91 22.10
N ALA A 288 2.69 10.39 21.64
CA ALA A 288 2.63 9.19 20.82
C ALA A 288 3.35 9.38 19.48
N PHE A 289 3.07 10.48 18.75
CA PHE A 289 3.72 10.75 17.47
C PHE A 289 5.24 10.90 17.63
N GLN A 290 5.71 11.61 18.66
CA GLN A 290 7.13 11.78 18.95
C GLN A 290 7.82 10.44 19.26
N THR A 291 7.21 9.61 20.09
CA THR A 291 7.75 8.28 20.39
C THR A 291 7.82 7.41 19.13
N GLY A 292 6.79 7.43 18.30
CA GLY A 292 6.80 6.70 17.02
C GLY A 292 7.92 7.15 16.08
N LYS A 293 8.27 8.43 16.07
CA LYS A 293 9.38 9.00 15.27
C LYS A 293 10.76 8.55 15.77
N GLU A 294 10.92 8.27 17.05
CA GLU A 294 12.19 7.81 17.61
C GLU A 294 12.54 6.36 17.24
N ILE A 295 11.59 5.62 16.68
CA ILE A 295 11.80 4.24 16.23
C ILE A 295 12.62 4.25 14.94
N GLU A 296 13.77 3.60 14.95
CA GLU A 296 14.65 3.49 13.78
C GLU A 296 13.99 2.72 12.64
N ASN A 297 14.19 3.17 11.41
CA ASN A 297 13.69 2.54 10.18
C ASN A 297 12.16 2.28 10.19
N ASN A 298 11.40 3.17 10.80
CA ASN A 298 9.97 2.97 11.07
C ASN A 298 9.06 3.05 9.83
N GLY A 299 9.55 3.50 8.68
CA GLY A 299 8.76 3.69 7.45
C GLY A 299 7.60 4.70 7.55
N MET A 300 7.39 5.31 8.74
CA MET A 300 6.27 6.21 9.04
C MET A 300 6.73 7.66 9.30
N MET A 301 8.02 7.96 9.09
CA MET A 301 8.62 9.26 9.46
C MET A 301 7.85 10.45 8.87
N GLN A 302 7.44 10.36 7.61
CA GLN A 302 6.66 11.42 6.95
C GLN A 302 5.32 11.62 7.66
N THR A 303 4.55 10.57 7.84
CA THR A 303 3.21 10.60 8.46
C THR A 303 3.29 11.11 9.90
N LEU A 304 4.18 10.56 10.71
CA LEU A 304 4.34 10.92 12.11
C LEU A 304 4.80 12.37 12.27
N SER A 305 5.72 12.84 11.38
CA SER A 305 6.19 14.23 11.42
C SER A 305 5.08 15.21 11.05
N PHE A 306 4.24 14.89 10.09
CA PHE A 306 3.11 15.74 9.76
C PHE A 306 2.05 15.74 10.87
N ASN A 307 1.73 14.59 11.45
CA ASN A 307 0.79 14.50 12.57
C ASN A 307 1.29 15.22 13.84
N GLU A 308 2.60 15.22 14.08
CA GLU A 308 3.21 16.02 15.16
C GLU A 308 2.96 17.52 14.94
N ILE A 309 3.13 18.02 13.71
CA ILE A 309 2.86 19.42 13.37
C ILE A 309 1.40 19.77 13.67
N VAL A 310 0.47 18.94 13.19
CA VAL A 310 -0.95 19.11 13.42
C VAL A 310 -1.29 19.09 14.92
N ALA A 311 -0.65 18.23 15.71
CA ALA A 311 -0.85 18.20 17.16
C ALA A 311 -0.41 19.50 17.84
N TYR A 312 0.72 20.11 17.43
CA TYR A 312 1.13 21.43 17.92
C TYR A 312 0.14 22.55 17.54
N GLU A 313 -0.46 22.51 16.35
CA GLU A 313 -1.49 23.45 15.95
C GLU A 313 -2.72 23.39 16.86
N TYR A 314 -3.20 22.16 17.17
CA TYR A 314 -4.31 21.97 18.09
C TYR A 314 -3.97 22.36 19.55
N LEU A 315 -2.71 22.29 19.94
CA LEU A 315 -2.20 22.84 21.21
C LEU A 315 -2.10 24.37 21.21
N GLY A 316 -2.23 25.02 20.04
CA GLY A 316 -2.06 26.45 19.87
C GLY A 316 -0.62 26.94 19.80
N ASP A 317 0.36 26.01 19.73
CA ASP A 317 1.79 26.34 19.54
C ASP A 317 2.12 26.45 18.05
N TYR A 318 1.53 27.46 17.42
CA TYR A 318 1.72 27.74 16.00
C TYR A 318 3.18 28.06 15.63
N GLN A 319 3.94 28.65 16.58
CA GLN A 319 5.36 28.93 16.36
C GLN A 319 6.16 27.64 16.19
N LYS A 320 5.93 26.67 17.05
CA LYS A 320 6.59 25.36 16.97
C LYS A 320 6.13 24.59 15.72
N ALA A 321 4.84 24.59 15.43
CA ALA A 321 4.28 23.99 14.22
C ALA A 321 4.94 24.55 12.96
N ALA A 322 5.06 25.87 12.83
CA ALA A 322 5.69 26.51 11.66
C ALA A 322 7.16 26.13 11.49
N VAL A 323 7.95 26.05 12.59
CA VAL A 323 9.35 25.61 12.54
C VAL A 323 9.45 24.16 12.06
N LEU A 324 8.62 23.27 12.59
CA LEU A 324 8.60 21.85 12.19
C LEU A 324 8.16 21.68 10.74
N LEU A 325 7.14 22.42 10.31
CA LEU A 325 6.64 22.38 8.95
C LEU A 325 7.68 22.85 7.92
N ASN A 326 8.43 23.91 8.23
CA ASN A 326 9.53 24.33 7.38
C ASN A 326 10.64 23.28 7.24
N ASN A 327 10.93 22.51 8.31
CA ASN A 327 11.88 21.40 8.22
C ASN A 327 11.29 20.20 7.47
N TYR A 328 10.02 19.92 7.68
CA TYR A 328 9.27 18.89 6.95
C TYR A 328 9.30 19.14 5.44
N LEU A 329 9.00 20.35 4.99
CA LEU A 329 8.99 20.72 3.56
C LEU A 329 10.38 20.71 2.91
N LYS A 330 11.48 20.78 3.69
CA LYS A 330 12.83 20.52 3.14
C LYS A 330 13.06 19.06 2.82
N ALA A 331 12.46 18.14 3.60
CA ALA A 331 12.57 16.71 3.39
C ALA A 331 11.53 16.19 2.38
N TYR A 332 10.35 16.83 2.34
CA TYR A 332 9.21 16.44 1.51
C TYR A 332 8.66 17.64 0.73
N PRO A 333 9.42 18.18 -0.25
CA PRO A 333 9.10 19.44 -0.92
C PRO A 333 7.83 19.38 -1.76
N ASP A 334 7.39 18.19 -2.18
CA ASP A 334 6.24 18.01 -3.06
C ASP A 334 4.94 17.68 -2.32
N ASP A 335 4.95 17.69 -0.97
CA ASP A 335 3.73 17.48 -0.19
C ASP A 335 2.78 18.70 -0.28
N GLU A 336 1.79 18.59 -1.16
CA GLU A 336 0.80 19.64 -1.41
C GLU A 336 -0.08 19.95 -0.18
N LYS A 337 -0.26 18.97 0.71
CA LYS A 337 -0.99 19.18 1.96
C LYS A 337 -0.16 20.05 2.91
N ALA A 338 1.11 19.76 3.03
CA ALA A 338 2.04 20.54 3.84
C ALA A 338 2.26 21.96 3.29
N LYS A 339 2.30 22.14 1.97
CA LYS A 339 2.34 23.49 1.35
C LYS A 339 1.10 24.33 1.71
N ARG A 340 -0.09 23.73 1.68
CA ARG A 340 -1.32 24.42 2.10
C ARG A 340 -1.31 24.78 3.57
N GLU A 341 -0.79 23.88 4.42
CA GLU A 341 -0.66 24.14 5.86
C GLU A 341 0.36 25.27 6.14
N GLN A 342 1.43 25.38 5.34
CA GLN A 342 2.39 26.48 5.45
C GLN A 342 1.74 27.85 5.22
N ILE A 343 0.82 27.93 4.25
CA ILE A 343 0.06 29.16 4.00
C ILE A 343 -0.80 29.50 5.24
N PHE A 344 -1.48 28.52 5.82
CA PHE A 344 -2.27 28.71 7.03
C PHE A 344 -1.43 29.22 8.21
N LEU A 345 -0.29 28.57 8.49
CA LEU A 345 0.60 28.96 9.60
C LEU A 345 1.28 30.32 9.39
N SER A 346 1.49 30.76 8.15
CA SER A 346 2.08 32.06 7.85
C SER A 346 1.20 33.27 8.28
N THR A 347 -0.06 33.01 8.58
CA THR A 347 -1.05 34.03 9.00
C THR A 347 -1.32 34.02 10.52
N ARG A 348 -0.59 33.26 11.31
CA ARG A 348 -0.82 33.04 12.77
C ARG A 348 0.24 33.64 13.65
#